data_9d2cf886dd1887f7abe6eb78c3e1d048
#
_entry.id   9d2cf886dd1887f7abe6eb78c3e1d048
#
_cell.length_a   1.000
_cell.length_b   1.000
_cell.length_c   1.000
_cell.angle_alpha   90.00
_cell.angle_beta   90.00
_cell.angle_gamma   90.00
#
_symmetry.space_group_name_H-M   'P 1'
#
loop_
_entity.id
_entity.type
_entity.pdbx_description
1 polymer ?
#
loop_
_entity_poly.entity_id
_entity_poly.type
_entity_poly.pdbx_seq_one_letter_code
_entity_poly.pdbx_strand_id
1 'polypeptide(L)'
;MPRVLIVGAGPVGQMAALLLSQHGIPSLLVDKRTTRLTAPKAHAVNARTLEICDSIGISASQLRELGAAANEGGMVRFVGTLTGPEFGSLPYERQDVGALESTPFPLSNIPQPLFEQVLARHVAEDPNIDYRLGTTCTSLINQGEQVAATLLDSRDESRSHSLLSDYAIAADGAGSSIRDSLDIEMEGPEALAHYLMIHFSADLRALTENRRGVLYFLFEPGVNGTLIAYDHSKTWVLMHPWQPGSEKLEDYTEARCAALIDKAVGQSLNGVTVENISPWTMTAQVAKAYRKGRIFLAGDSAHRIPPAGGLGLNSGIGDVQNLSWKLAAVLNGLAGERLLDTYEVERQPVARINNEQSLNNAIKLFDLIVALHGDDPEKTGERYAAISTSPNDFPELAEAVKAQKPHFDSFDLQIGYRYNSLAIVDPAPIPDVGDVSDYQPSWDAGAHFPHRWVTQDGETLSLHSLISPQTLTLLRGPRSSELSGHSRVKQLLFGVDFEDEDDWEMLTGLPTSGALLIRPDGHIATRFKTVNEEDFLSAIRQILARGD
;
A
#
# COMPACT_ATOMS: atom_id res chain seq x y z
N MET A 1 -3.05 -30.99 -2.73
CA MET A 1 -4.14 -30.06 -2.40
C MET A 1 -3.51 -28.76 -1.96
N PRO A 2 -4.07 -27.62 -2.32
CA PRO A 2 -3.53 -26.34 -1.85
C PRO A 2 -3.69 -26.25 -0.34
N ARG A 3 -2.68 -25.72 0.34
CA ARG A 3 -2.75 -25.47 1.78
C ARG A 3 -3.51 -24.18 2.10
N VAL A 4 -3.43 -23.21 1.18
CA VAL A 4 -4.13 -21.91 1.29
C VAL A 4 -4.91 -21.64 0.02
N LEU A 5 -6.20 -21.29 0.17
CA LEU A 5 -7.03 -20.75 -0.89
C LEU A 5 -6.97 -19.21 -0.82
N ILE A 6 -6.70 -18.57 -1.95
CA ILE A 6 -6.70 -17.10 -2.07
C ILE A 6 -7.79 -16.72 -3.06
N VAL A 7 -8.74 -15.90 -2.62
CA VAL A 7 -9.86 -15.44 -3.44
C VAL A 7 -9.68 -13.97 -3.81
N GLY A 8 -9.52 -13.71 -5.09
CA GLY A 8 -9.23 -12.40 -5.68
C GLY A 8 -7.78 -12.29 -6.13
N ALA A 9 -7.57 -12.18 -7.46
CA ALA A 9 -6.26 -12.05 -8.07
C ALA A 9 -5.93 -10.59 -8.44
N GLY A 10 -6.33 -9.65 -7.61
CA GLY A 10 -5.79 -8.29 -7.58
C GLY A 10 -4.36 -8.28 -7.00
N PRO A 11 -3.72 -7.11 -6.87
CA PRO A 11 -2.32 -7.02 -6.43
C PRO A 11 -2.09 -7.66 -5.06
N VAL A 12 -3.04 -7.54 -4.13
CA VAL A 12 -2.95 -8.12 -2.77
C VAL A 12 -2.97 -9.66 -2.82
N GLY A 13 -3.91 -10.25 -3.58
CA GLY A 13 -4.00 -11.70 -3.67
C GLY A 13 -2.82 -12.33 -4.42
N GLN A 14 -2.33 -11.67 -5.48
CA GLN A 14 -1.12 -12.11 -6.19
C GLN A 14 0.11 -12.05 -5.27
N MET A 15 0.28 -10.95 -4.53
CA MET A 15 1.37 -10.83 -3.55
C MET A 15 1.25 -11.87 -2.43
N ALA A 16 0.05 -12.16 -1.93
CA ALA A 16 -0.16 -13.22 -0.94
C ALA A 16 0.31 -14.59 -1.45
N ALA A 17 0.00 -14.92 -2.71
CA ALA A 17 0.42 -16.17 -3.32
C ALA A 17 1.95 -16.27 -3.45
N LEU A 18 2.60 -15.21 -3.89
CA LEU A 18 4.07 -15.14 -4.03
C LEU A 18 4.78 -15.22 -2.67
N LEU A 19 4.29 -14.50 -1.67
CA LEU A 19 4.84 -14.55 -0.31
C LEU A 19 4.68 -15.93 0.33
N LEU A 20 3.54 -16.59 0.15
CA LEU A 20 3.35 -17.96 0.61
C LEU A 20 4.27 -18.94 -0.12
N SER A 21 4.43 -18.79 -1.45
CA SER A 21 5.33 -19.60 -2.24
C SER A 21 6.79 -19.48 -1.78
N GLN A 22 7.24 -18.25 -1.44
CA GLN A 22 8.57 -18.02 -0.89
C GLN A 22 8.85 -18.87 0.37
N HIS A 23 7.80 -19.14 1.16
CA HIS A 23 7.86 -20.02 2.33
C HIS A 23 7.60 -21.51 2.00
N GLY A 24 7.49 -21.87 0.72
CA GLY A 24 7.20 -23.24 0.28
C GLY A 24 5.76 -23.70 0.53
N ILE A 25 4.80 -22.78 0.71
CA ILE A 25 3.40 -23.10 0.94
C ILE A 25 2.63 -23.10 -0.38
N PRO A 26 2.12 -24.26 -0.84
CA PRO A 26 1.30 -24.33 -2.05
C PRO A 26 -0.03 -23.60 -1.87
N SER A 27 -0.41 -22.78 -2.83
CA SER A 27 -1.66 -22.03 -2.82
C SER A 27 -2.47 -22.20 -4.11
N LEU A 28 -3.79 -22.00 -4.00
CA LEU A 28 -4.70 -21.85 -5.13
C LEU A 28 -5.19 -20.39 -5.13
N LEU A 29 -4.84 -19.65 -6.19
CA LEU A 29 -5.28 -18.28 -6.42
C LEU A 29 -6.40 -18.26 -7.46
N VAL A 30 -7.60 -17.81 -7.09
CA VAL A 30 -8.77 -17.73 -7.99
C VAL A 30 -9.26 -16.31 -8.16
N ASP A 31 -9.75 -15.98 -9.34
CA ASP A 31 -10.47 -14.72 -9.62
C ASP A 31 -11.67 -14.98 -10.55
N LYS A 32 -12.81 -14.36 -10.24
CA LYS A 32 -14.03 -14.45 -11.06
C LYS A 32 -13.87 -13.84 -12.45
N ARG A 33 -12.97 -12.89 -12.63
CA ARG A 33 -12.67 -12.27 -13.92
C ARG A 33 -11.88 -13.23 -14.80
N THR A 34 -12.24 -13.26 -16.07
CA THR A 34 -11.53 -14.04 -17.08
C THR A 34 -10.30 -13.34 -17.64
N THR A 35 -10.22 -12.02 -17.45
CA THR A 35 -9.12 -11.15 -17.89
C THR A 35 -8.77 -10.15 -16.80
N ARG A 36 -7.57 -9.65 -16.83
CA ARG A 36 -7.12 -8.58 -15.91
C ARG A 36 -7.74 -7.24 -16.31
N LEU A 37 -7.87 -6.34 -15.33
CA LEU A 37 -8.29 -4.97 -15.60
C LEU A 37 -7.15 -4.20 -16.27
N THR A 38 -7.51 -3.38 -17.25
CA THR A 38 -6.58 -2.50 -17.96
C THR A 38 -6.75 -1.04 -17.58
N ALA A 39 -7.91 -0.67 -17.02
CA ALA A 39 -8.16 0.69 -16.56
C ALA A 39 -7.27 1.04 -15.36
N PRO A 40 -6.57 2.18 -15.38
CA PRO A 40 -5.75 2.63 -14.26
C PRO A 40 -6.62 2.89 -13.02
N LYS A 41 -6.10 2.51 -11.84
CA LYS A 41 -6.75 2.76 -10.54
C LYS A 41 -5.77 3.47 -9.60
N ALA A 42 -4.88 2.72 -8.93
CA ALA A 42 -3.81 3.28 -8.14
C ALA A 42 -2.54 3.49 -9.00
N HIS A 43 -1.65 4.34 -8.52
CA HIS A 43 -0.33 4.55 -9.14
C HIS A 43 0.81 4.64 -8.12
N ALA A 44 0.51 4.96 -6.87
CA ALA A 44 1.52 5.09 -5.83
C ALA A 44 1.94 3.70 -5.33
N VAL A 45 3.11 3.24 -5.72
CA VAL A 45 3.78 2.07 -5.14
C VAL A 45 4.86 2.60 -4.20
N ASN A 46 4.59 2.53 -2.89
CA ASN A 46 5.42 3.18 -1.88
C ASN A 46 6.70 2.40 -1.55
N ALA A 47 7.57 3.03 -0.76
CA ALA A 47 8.84 2.47 -0.33
C ALA A 47 8.67 1.06 0.25
N ARG A 48 7.73 0.87 1.18
CA ARG A 48 7.51 -0.42 1.84
C ARG A 48 7.08 -1.51 0.86
N THR A 49 6.20 -1.20 -0.07
CA THR A 49 5.77 -2.17 -1.11
C THR A 49 6.93 -2.56 -2.01
N LEU A 50 7.80 -1.62 -2.39
CA LEU A 50 8.99 -1.90 -3.18
C LEU A 50 10.00 -2.79 -2.43
N GLU A 51 10.23 -2.52 -1.13
CA GLU A 51 11.06 -3.37 -0.26
C GLU A 51 10.50 -4.81 -0.17
N ILE A 52 9.18 -4.95 -0.04
CA ILE A 52 8.52 -6.26 -0.02
C ILE A 52 8.72 -6.99 -1.34
N CYS A 53 8.54 -6.32 -2.48
CA CYS A 53 8.78 -6.89 -3.81
C CYS A 53 10.22 -7.38 -3.94
N ASP A 54 11.19 -6.54 -3.56
CA ASP A 54 12.62 -6.88 -3.65
C ASP A 54 12.98 -8.09 -2.78
N SER A 55 12.40 -8.18 -1.58
CA SER A 55 12.63 -9.29 -0.65
C SER A 55 12.18 -10.66 -1.18
N ILE A 56 11.27 -10.70 -2.17
CA ILE A 56 10.80 -11.92 -2.84
C ILE A 56 11.38 -12.10 -4.24
N GLY A 57 12.42 -11.34 -4.58
CA GLY A 57 13.11 -11.46 -5.87
C GLY A 57 12.44 -10.72 -7.05
N ILE A 58 11.43 -9.88 -6.78
CA ILE A 58 10.86 -8.97 -7.77
C ILE A 58 11.63 -7.66 -7.69
N SER A 59 12.57 -7.44 -8.60
CA SER A 59 13.47 -6.28 -8.59
C SER A 59 12.72 -4.96 -8.49
N ALA A 60 12.87 -4.28 -7.35
CA ALA A 60 12.27 -2.97 -7.11
C ALA A 60 12.81 -1.91 -8.08
N SER A 61 14.08 -2.02 -8.48
CA SER A 61 14.69 -1.13 -9.48
C SER A 61 14.00 -1.28 -10.85
N GLN A 62 13.76 -2.50 -11.30
CA GLN A 62 13.04 -2.75 -12.56
C GLN A 62 11.57 -2.32 -12.48
N LEU A 63 10.92 -2.50 -11.33
CA LEU A 63 9.56 -1.99 -11.12
C LEU A 63 9.53 -0.45 -11.26
N ARG A 64 10.49 0.25 -10.67
CA ARG A 64 10.57 1.71 -10.75
C ARG A 64 10.78 2.24 -12.17
N GLU A 65 11.43 1.48 -13.04
CA GLU A 65 11.58 1.80 -14.46
C GLU A 65 10.26 1.77 -15.24
N LEU A 66 9.22 1.08 -14.71
CA LEU A 66 7.87 1.08 -15.29
C LEU A 66 7.05 2.32 -14.89
N GLY A 67 7.48 3.02 -13.86
CA GLY A 67 6.81 4.21 -13.36
C GLY A 67 7.20 5.47 -14.11
N ALA A 68 6.43 6.54 -13.87
CA ALA A 68 6.80 7.86 -14.33
C ALA A 68 8.12 8.31 -13.69
N ALA A 69 9.01 8.90 -14.49
CA ALA A 69 10.23 9.49 -13.96
C ALA A 69 9.90 10.63 -12.97
N ALA A 70 10.75 10.83 -11.94
CA ALA A 70 10.49 11.83 -10.90
C ALA A 70 10.26 13.25 -11.43
N ASN A 71 10.89 13.63 -12.54
CA ASN A 71 10.66 14.92 -13.19
C ASN A 71 9.31 14.99 -13.95
N GLU A 72 8.63 13.87 -14.17
CA GLU A 72 7.31 13.80 -14.79
C GLU A 72 6.20 13.60 -13.76
N GLY A 73 6.41 12.72 -12.78
CA GLY A 73 5.43 12.30 -11.78
C GLY A 73 5.68 12.81 -10.35
N GLY A 74 6.74 13.62 -10.12
CA GLY A 74 7.15 14.02 -8.78
C GLY A 74 6.45 15.26 -8.19
N MET A 75 5.41 15.77 -8.84
CA MET A 75 4.70 16.99 -8.38
C MET A 75 3.19 16.82 -8.38
N VAL A 76 2.55 17.51 -7.46
CA VAL A 76 1.12 17.79 -7.43
C VAL A 76 0.91 19.26 -7.71
N ARG A 77 -0.11 19.58 -8.51
CA ARG A 77 -0.40 20.94 -8.92
C ARG A 77 -1.83 21.33 -8.60
N PHE A 78 -1.99 22.53 -8.10
CA PHE A 78 -3.27 23.17 -7.81
C PHE A 78 -3.49 24.25 -8.88
N VAL A 79 -4.41 24.00 -9.79
CA VAL A 79 -4.58 24.79 -11.02
C VAL A 79 -6.04 25.15 -11.25
N GLY A 80 -6.30 26.21 -12.02
CA GLY A 80 -7.65 26.46 -12.50
C GLY A 80 -8.13 25.37 -13.43
N THR A 81 -7.45 25.23 -14.57
CA THR A 81 -7.51 24.11 -15.51
C THR A 81 -6.09 23.65 -15.81
N LEU A 82 -5.91 22.55 -16.55
CA LEU A 82 -4.56 22.09 -16.90
C LEU A 82 -3.70 23.18 -17.55
N THR A 83 -4.27 24.05 -18.40
CA THR A 83 -3.59 25.17 -19.04
C THR A 83 -3.84 26.54 -18.37
N GLY A 84 -4.72 26.58 -17.38
CA GLY A 84 -5.11 27.79 -16.64
C GLY A 84 -4.09 28.25 -15.60
N PRO A 85 -4.46 29.19 -14.72
CA PRO A 85 -3.57 29.68 -13.66
C PRO A 85 -3.17 28.58 -12.71
N GLU A 86 -1.92 28.63 -12.20
CA GLU A 86 -1.43 27.75 -11.15
C GLU A 86 -1.43 28.51 -9.82
N PHE A 87 -2.03 27.92 -8.80
CA PHE A 87 -2.19 28.47 -7.47
C PHE A 87 -1.14 27.97 -6.48
N GLY A 88 -0.44 26.92 -6.85
CA GLY A 88 0.65 26.34 -6.10
C GLY A 88 0.95 24.91 -6.51
N SER A 89 2.02 24.38 -5.98
CA SER A 89 2.44 22.99 -6.20
C SER A 89 3.18 22.45 -4.98
N LEU A 90 3.17 21.14 -4.83
CA LEU A 90 3.89 20.42 -3.78
C LEU A 90 4.61 19.22 -4.41
N PRO A 91 5.76 18.80 -3.85
CA PRO A 91 6.33 17.50 -4.16
C PRO A 91 5.31 16.38 -3.87
N TYR A 92 5.28 15.38 -4.73
CA TYR A 92 4.48 14.18 -4.52
C TYR A 92 5.34 13.09 -3.92
N GLU A 93 5.17 12.85 -2.63
CA GLU A 93 5.92 11.90 -1.83
C GLU A 93 7.45 12.10 -1.96
N ARG A 94 8.24 11.35 -1.24
CA ARG A 94 9.70 11.46 -1.32
C ARG A 94 10.23 10.56 -2.43
N GLN A 95 10.40 11.11 -3.64
CA GLN A 95 10.94 10.42 -4.80
C GLN A 95 12.39 10.78 -5.10
N ASP A 96 12.97 11.68 -4.32
CA ASP A 96 14.33 12.20 -4.47
C ASP A 96 15.38 11.33 -3.76
N VAL A 97 16.65 11.69 -3.98
CA VAL A 97 17.79 10.98 -3.39
C VAL A 97 17.86 11.07 -1.85
N GLY A 98 17.24 12.07 -1.23
CA GLY A 98 17.20 12.20 0.22
C GLY A 98 16.42 11.06 0.88
N ALA A 99 15.43 10.47 0.20
CA ALA A 99 14.71 9.32 0.69
C ALA A 99 15.60 8.06 0.85
N LEU A 100 16.73 7.99 0.11
CA LEU A 100 17.68 6.86 0.16
C LEU A 100 18.40 6.74 1.51
N GLU A 101 18.33 7.74 2.36
CA GLU A 101 18.79 7.64 3.75
C GLU A 101 17.88 6.76 4.62
N SER A 102 16.62 6.61 4.24
CA SER A 102 15.60 5.94 5.03
C SER A 102 15.00 4.70 4.37
N THR A 103 15.18 4.52 3.06
CA THR A 103 14.73 3.35 2.29
C THR A 103 15.63 3.14 1.08
N PRO A 104 15.91 1.89 0.67
CA PRO A 104 16.65 1.64 -0.56
C PRO A 104 15.84 1.98 -1.83
N PHE A 105 14.52 2.10 -1.71
CA PHE A 105 13.61 2.28 -2.84
C PHE A 105 12.56 3.37 -2.57
N PRO A 106 12.84 4.64 -2.92
CA PRO A 106 11.82 5.68 -2.87
C PRO A 106 10.57 5.32 -3.66
N LEU A 107 9.41 5.86 -3.25
CA LEU A 107 8.13 5.68 -3.94
C LEU A 107 8.27 5.87 -5.47
N SER A 108 7.51 5.11 -6.22
CA SER A 108 7.39 5.26 -7.68
C SER A 108 5.92 5.28 -8.12
N ASN A 109 5.62 6.14 -9.08
CA ASN A 109 4.29 6.24 -9.68
C ASN A 109 4.14 5.20 -10.79
N ILE A 110 3.81 3.98 -10.42
CA ILE A 110 3.64 2.84 -11.32
C ILE A 110 2.14 2.62 -11.54
N PRO A 111 1.60 2.75 -12.76
CA PRO A 111 0.21 2.41 -13.02
C PRO A 111 -0.12 1.00 -12.55
N GLN A 112 -1.18 0.87 -11.72
CA GLN A 112 -1.57 -0.43 -11.14
C GLN A 112 -1.64 -1.57 -12.15
N PRO A 113 -2.17 -1.40 -13.39
CA PRO A 113 -2.17 -2.47 -14.38
C PRO A 113 -0.78 -2.99 -14.76
N LEU A 114 0.24 -2.13 -14.80
CA LEU A 114 1.63 -2.53 -15.07
C LEU A 114 2.21 -3.27 -13.87
N PHE A 115 1.97 -2.78 -12.66
CA PHE A 115 2.39 -3.47 -11.44
C PHE A 115 1.75 -4.87 -11.34
N GLU A 116 0.42 -4.97 -11.55
CA GLU A 116 -0.28 -6.27 -11.58
C GLU A 116 0.24 -7.20 -12.69
N GLN A 117 0.67 -6.66 -13.82
CA GLN A 117 1.24 -7.46 -14.91
C GLN A 117 2.55 -8.12 -14.50
N VAL A 118 3.40 -7.41 -13.78
CA VAL A 118 4.65 -7.97 -13.25
C VAL A 118 4.35 -9.08 -12.25
N LEU A 119 3.49 -8.81 -11.26
CA LEU A 119 3.11 -9.81 -10.27
C LEU A 119 2.51 -11.06 -10.93
N ALA A 120 1.59 -10.89 -11.91
CA ALA A 120 0.94 -12.00 -12.59
C ALA A 120 1.89 -12.87 -13.41
N ARG A 121 2.97 -12.31 -13.95
CA ARG A 121 4.01 -13.09 -14.62
C ARG A 121 4.72 -13.99 -13.62
N HIS A 122 5.16 -13.44 -12.48
CA HIS A 122 5.79 -14.24 -11.42
C HIS A 122 4.85 -15.32 -10.86
N VAL A 123 3.56 -14.98 -10.65
CA VAL A 123 2.52 -15.94 -10.23
C VAL A 123 2.35 -17.09 -11.23
N ALA A 124 2.36 -16.79 -12.52
CA ALA A 124 2.16 -17.80 -13.57
C ALA A 124 3.38 -18.72 -13.77
N GLU A 125 4.56 -18.25 -13.42
CA GLU A 125 5.81 -19.00 -13.52
C GLU A 125 6.12 -19.82 -12.25
N ASP A 126 5.43 -19.57 -11.15
CA ASP A 126 5.69 -20.22 -9.85
C ASP A 126 4.99 -21.58 -9.73
N PRO A 127 5.72 -22.70 -9.58
CA PRO A 127 5.13 -24.04 -9.51
C PRO A 127 4.31 -24.31 -8.24
N ASN A 128 4.45 -23.49 -7.19
CA ASN A 128 3.67 -23.60 -5.95
C ASN A 128 2.31 -22.91 -6.03
N ILE A 129 2.02 -22.18 -7.12
CA ILE A 129 0.80 -21.40 -7.26
C ILE A 129 -0.08 -21.98 -8.38
N ASP A 130 -1.23 -22.53 -8.01
CA ASP A 130 -2.29 -22.87 -8.97
C ASP A 130 -3.12 -21.59 -9.23
N TYR A 131 -2.93 -20.97 -10.41
CA TYR A 131 -3.56 -19.70 -10.76
C TYR A 131 -4.71 -19.88 -11.73
N ARG A 132 -5.95 -19.55 -11.31
CA ARG A 132 -7.17 -19.76 -12.10
C ARG A 132 -7.99 -18.48 -12.23
N LEU A 133 -7.96 -17.88 -13.40
CA LEU A 133 -8.90 -16.83 -13.82
C LEU A 133 -10.21 -17.45 -14.30
N GLY A 134 -11.33 -16.71 -14.19
CA GLY A 134 -12.66 -17.20 -14.52
C GLY A 134 -13.19 -18.23 -13.52
N THR A 135 -12.71 -18.19 -12.29
CA THR A 135 -13.15 -19.07 -11.21
C THR A 135 -13.71 -18.25 -10.06
N THR A 136 -15.01 -18.40 -9.82
CA THR A 136 -15.72 -17.70 -8.74
C THR A 136 -15.80 -18.59 -7.50
N CYS A 137 -15.35 -18.06 -6.36
CA CYS A 137 -15.63 -18.68 -5.07
C CYS A 137 -17.04 -18.25 -4.62
N THR A 138 -17.97 -19.18 -4.60
CA THR A 138 -19.38 -18.93 -4.26
C THR A 138 -19.70 -19.19 -2.81
N SER A 139 -18.86 -19.94 -2.10
CA SER A 139 -19.01 -20.25 -0.67
C SER A 139 -17.67 -20.54 -0.03
N LEU A 140 -17.48 -20.03 1.19
CA LEU A 140 -16.40 -20.41 2.11
C LEU A 140 -17.00 -20.76 3.46
N ILE A 141 -16.75 -21.97 3.93
CA ILE A 141 -17.27 -22.48 5.22
C ILE A 141 -16.10 -22.95 6.07
N ASN A 142 -15.95 -22.36 7.24
CA ASN A 142 -15.00 -22.83 8.25
C ASN A 142 -15.56 -24.10 8.91
N GLN A 143 -14.88 -25.25 8.73
CA GLN A 143 -15.26 -26.55 9.28
C GLN A 143 -14.43 -26.94 10.52
N GLY A 144 -13.81 -25.96 11.19
CA GLY A 144 -12.94 -26.18 12.35
C GLY A 144 -11.48 -26.35 11.93
N GLU A 145 -11.07 -27.50 11.46
CA GLU A 145 -9.67 -27.74 11.06
C GLU A 145 -9.36 -27.35 9.62
N GLN A 146 -10.36 -27.22 8.77
CA GLN A 146 -10.23 -26.84 7.36
C GLN A 146 -11.31 -25.86 6.92
N VAL A 147 -11.07 -25.23 5.79
CA VAL A 147 -12.03 -24.39 5.06
C VAL A 147 -12.55 -25.17 3.86
N ALA A 148 -13.88 -25.33 3.78
CA ALA A 148 -14.52 -25.88 2.59
C ALA A 148 -14.92 -24.71 1.67
N ALA A 149 -14.47 -24.77 0.42
CA ALA A 149 -14.79 -23.80 -0.62
C ALA A 149 -15.64 -24.45 -1.72
N THR A 150 -16.61 -23.72 -2.26
CA THR A 150 -17.29 -24.07 -3.50
C THR A 150 -16.80 -23.11 -4.59
N LEU A 151 -16.22 -23.69 -5.64
CA LEU A 151 -15.68 -22.97 -6.78
C LEU A 151 -16.53 -23.26 -8.02
N LEU A 152 -16.83 -22.20 -8.78
CA LEU A 152 -17.63 -22.24 -10.00
C LEU A 152 -16.81 -21.71 -11.17
N ASP A 153 -16.77 -22.47 -12.28
CA ASP A 153 -16.16 -21.97 -13.52
C ASP A 153 -17.09 -20.90 -14.14
N SER A 154 -16.61 -19.67 -14.27
CA SER A 154 -17.38 -18.54 -14.83
C SER A 154 -17.70 -18.71 -16.33
N ARG A 155 -17.07 -19.68 -17.00
CA ARG A 155 -17.33 -20.03 -18.42
C ARG A 155 -18.35 -21.14 -18.59
N ASP A 156 -18.56 -21.94 -17.54
CA ASP A 156 -19.49 -23.07 -17.51
C ASP A 156 -20.04 -23.25 -16.09
N GLU A 157 -21.16 -22.58 -15.82
CA GLU A 157 -21.82 -22.59 -14.50
C GLU A 157 -22.27 -24.00 -14.04
N SER A 158 -22.30 -24.98 -14.94
CA SER A 158 -22.56 -26.38 -14.56
C SER A 158 -21.35 -27.05 -13.88
N ARG A 159 -20.15 -26.47 -14.00
CA ARG A 159 -18.91 -26.99 -13.40
C ARG A 159 -18.62 -26.37 -12.04
N SER A 160 -19.36 -26.83 -11.06
CA SER A 160 -19.07 -26.55 -9.66
C SER A 160 -18.27 -27.69 -9.04
N HIS A 161 -17.27 -27.35 -8.24
CA HIS A 161 -16.51 -28.34 -7.46
C HIS A 161 -16.19 -27.83 -6.06
N SER A 162 -16.15 -28.75 -5.11
CA SER A 162 -15.77 -28.46 -3.73
C SER A 162 -14.28 -28.68 -3.54
N LEU A 163 -13.67 -27.85 -2.72
CA LEU A 163 -12.25 -27.87 -2.35
C LEU A 163 -12.12 -27.74 -0.85
N LEU A 164 -11.13 -28.44 -0.28
CA LEU A 164 -10.67 -28.22 1.11
C LEU A 164 -9.30 -27.56 1.09
N SER A 165 -9.09 -26.61 2.01
CA SER A 165 -7.79 -25.97 2.29
C SER A 165 -7.62 -25.81 3.79
N ASP A 166 -6.37 -25.68 4.25
CA ASP A 166 -6.10 -25.45 5.68
C ASP A 166 -6.56 -24.07 6.12
N TYR A 167 -6.36 -23.06 5.24
CA TYR A 167 -6.77 -21.66 5.44
C TYR A 167 -7.28 -21.03 4.15
N ALA A 168 -7.98 -19.90 4.28
CA ALA A 168 -8.37 -19.05 3.14
C ALA A 168 -8.05 -17.57 3.40
N ILE A 169 -7.65 -16.87 2.35
CA ILE A 169 -7.44 -15.41 2.32
C ILE A 169 -8.44 -14.82 1.34
N ALA A 170 -9.35 -13.97 1.84
CA ALA A 170 -10.25 -13.17 1.04
C ALA A 170 -9.56 -11.85 0.68
N ALA A 171 -9.14 -11.73 -0.59
CA ALA A 171 -8.61 -10.52 -1.22
C ALA A 171 -9.53 -10.08 -2.38
N ASP A 172 -10.85 -10.31 -2.22
CA ASP A 172 -11.89 -10.17 -3.23
C ASP A 172 -12.41 -8.73 -3.41
N GLY A 173 -11.72 -7.77 -2.74
CA GLY A 173 -11.88 -6.35 -2.95
C GLY A 173 -13.00 -5.71 -2.14
N ALA A 174 -13.29 -4.44 -2.44
CA ALA A 174 -14.21 -3.61 -1.65
C ALA A 174 -15.62 -4.20 -1.52
N GLY A 175 -16.15 -4.81 -2.58
CA GLY A 175 -17.44 -5.52 -2.57
C GLY A 175 -17.31 -6.99 -2.14
N SER A 176 -16.50 -7.28 -1.13
CA SER A 176 -16.21 -8.65 -0.67
C SER A 176 -17.47 -9.41 -0.25
N SER A 177 -17.89 -10.34 -1.08
CA SER A 177 -18.99 -11.25 -0.76
C SER A 177 -18.61 -12.25 0.33
N ILE A 178 -17.31 -12.51 0.49
CA ILE A 178 -16.80 -13.38 1.56
C ILE A 178 -16.95 -12.70 2.91
N ARG A 179 -16.49 -11.44 3.04
CA ARG A 179 -16.69 -10.66 4.28
C ARG A 179 -18.15 -10.63 4.68
N ASP A 180 -19.05 -10.35 3.73
CA ASP A 180 -20.49 -10.27 3.98
C ASP A 180 -21.05 -11.64 4.40
N SER A 181 -20.62 -12.75 3.78
CA SER A 181 -21.01 -14.11 4.18
C SER A 181 -20.48 -14.55 5.55
N LEU A 182 -19.44 -13.90 6.03
CA LEU A 182 -18.89 -14.09 7.38
C LEU A 182 -19.56 -13.21 8.43
N ASP A 183 -20.54 -12.36 8.06
CA ASP A 183 -21.17 -11.37 8.92
C ASP A 183 -20.16 -10.42 9.58
N ILE A 184 -19.08 -10.07 8.87
CA ILE A 184 -18.10 -9.11 9.37
C ILE A 184 -18.51 -7.72 8.89
N GLU A 185 -18.91 -6.89 9.84
CA GLU A 185 -19.33 -5.52 9.59
C GLU A 185 -18.13 -4.61 9.30
N MET A 186 -18.36 -3.58 8.47
CA MET A 186 -17.45 -2.46 8.27
C MET A 186 -17.79 -1.31 9.20
N GLU A 187 -16.79 -0.61 9.70
CA GLU A 187 -16.92 0.58 10.54
C GLU A 187 -16.37 1.80 9.80
N GLY A 188 -17.12 2.90 9.85
CA GLY A 188 -16.77 4.17 9.19
C GLY A 188 -17.71 4.56 8.05
N PRO A 189 -17.53 5.74 7.45
CA PRO A 189 -18.40 6.28 6.40
C PRO A 189 -18.44 5.40 5.14
N GLU A 190 -19.66 5.04 4.72
CA GLU A 190 -19.89 4.19 3.53
C GLU A 190 -19.83 4.96 2.21
N ALA A 191 -20.22 6.25 2.23
CA ALA A 191 -20.18 7.11 1.06
C ALA A 191 -19.79 8.54 1.46
N LEU A 192 -18.59 8.95 1.13
CA LEU A 192 -18.09 10.31 1.35
C LEU A 192 -18.32 11.20 0.12
N ALA A 193 -18.07 10.66 -1.05
CA ALA A 193 -18.28 11.33 -2.33
C ALA A 193 -18.41 10.31 -3.47
N HIS A 194 -19.03 10.73 -4.57
CA HIS A 194 -19.15 9.92 -5.77
C HIS A 194 -18.43 10.59 -6.93
N TYR A 195 -17.73 9.78 -7.72
CA TYR A 195 -16.96 10.23 -8.87
C TYR A 195 -17.21 9.36 -10.09
N LEU A 196 -17.05 9.95 -11.26
CA LEU A 196 -16.83 9.22 -12.50
C LEU A 196 -15.35 9.26 -12.82
N MET A 197 -14.77 8.08 -12.99
CA MET A 197 -13.42 7.90 -13.47
C MET A 197 -13.46 7.83 -15.00
N ILE A 198 -13.12 8.91 -15.66
CA ILE A 198 -13.11 9.02 -17.12
C ILE A 198 -11.68 8.78 -17.58
N HIS A 199 -11.40 7.55 -18.02
CA HIS A 199 -10.12 7.16 -18.58
C HIS A 199 -10.08 7.56 -20.05
N PHE A 200 -9.07 8.31 -20.45
CA PHE A 200 -8.92 8.80 -21.82
C PHE A 200 -7.47 8.80 -22.30
N SER A 201 -7.32 8.75 -23.61
CA SER A 201 -6.05 8.81 -24.30
C SER A 201 -5.89 10.16 -24.98
N ALA A 202 -4.80 10.88 -24.69
CA ALA A 202 -4.41 12.13 -25.31
C ALA A 202 -2.92 12.42 -25.09
N ASP A 203 -2.25 13.02 -26.08
CA ASP A 203 -0.89 13.54 -25.90
C ASP A 203 -0.96 14.98 -25.38
N LEU A 204 -0.72 15.18 -24.09
CA LEU A 204 -0.74 16.47 -23.42
C LEU A 204 0.67 16.97 -23.04
N ARG A 205 1.73 16.34 -23.57
CA ARG A 205 3.13 16.69 -23.23
C ARG A 205 3.45 18.15 -23.48
N ALA A 206 3.00 18.71 -24.60
CA ALA A 206 3.22 20.11 -24.94
C ALA A 206 2.51 21.08 -24.00
N LEU A 207 1.35 20.70 -23.45
CA LEU A 207 0.58 21.52 -22.52
C LEU A 207 1.14 21.46 -21.09
N THR A 208 1.87 20.41 -20.77
CA THR A 208 2.43 20.19 -19.43
C THR A 208 3.94 20.38 -19.35
N GLU A 209 4.62 20.76 -20.43
CA GLU A 209 6.08 20.84 -20.55
C GLU A 209 6.74 21.60 -19.38
N ASN A 210 6.20 22.75 -19.01
CA ASN A 210 6.75 23.61 -17.95
C ASN A 210 6.13 23.38 -16.57
N ARG A 211 5.18 22.45 -16.45
CA ARG A 211 4.45 22.16 -15.21
C ARG A 211 4.03 20.70 -15.12
N ARG A 212 4.97 19.81 -15.31
CA ARG A 212 4.73 18.37 -15.17
C ARG A 212 4.33 18.02 -13.74
N GLY A 213 3.50 17.00 -13.61
CA GLY A 213 3.04 16.48 -12.34
C GLY A 213 2.19 15.24 -12.54
N VAL A 214 1.99 14.45 -11.49
CA VAL A 214 1.13 13.27 -11.52
C VAL A 214 -0.33 13.62 -11.28
N LEU A 215 -0.60 14.64 -10.46
CA LEU A 215 -1.94 15.09 -10.08
C LEU A 215 -2.11 16.58 -10.35
N TYR A 216 -3.25 16.92 -10.96
CA TYR A 216 -3.68 18.32 -11.16
C TYR A 216 -5.08 18.48 -10.56
N PHE A 217 -5.17 19.15 -9.43
CA PHE A 217 -6.44 19.51 -8.81
C PHE A 217 -7.00 20.76 -9.48
N LEU A 218 -8.24 20.67 -9.94
CA LEU A 218 -8.90 21.67 -10.79
C LEU A 218 -9.86 22.53 -9.95
N PHE A 219 -9.70 23.85 -10.03
CA PHE A 219 -10.44 24.81 -9.19
C PHE A 219 -11.14 25.93 -9.98
N GLU A 220 -11.15 25.90 -11.31
CA GLU A 220 -11.92 26.89 -12.06
C GLU A 220 -13.41 26.72 -11.78
N PRO A 221 -14.17 27.82 -11.52
CA PRO A 221 -15.61 27.73 -11.30
C PRO A 221 -16.35 26.97 -12.41
N GLY A 222 -17.08 25.92 -12.03
CA GLY A 222 -17.74 25.02 -12.97
C GLY A 222 -16.85 23.94 -13.61
N VAL A 223 -15.57 23.88 -13.20
CA VAL A 223 -14.64 22.79 -13.54
C VAL A 223 -14.13 22.19 -12.23
N ASN A 224 -14.70 21.08 -11.82
CA ASN A 224 -14.29 20.43 -10.59
C ASN A 224 -13.76 19.03 -10.90
N GLY A 225 -12.72 18.61 -10.17
CA GLY A 225 -12.17 17.27 -10.29
C GLY A 225 -10.65 17.24 -10.20
N THR A 226 -10.10 16.10 -10.59
CA THR A 226 -8.65 15.90 -10.61
C THR A 226 -8.25 15.21 -11.89
N LEU A 227 -7.27 15.76 -12.61
CA LEU A 227 -6.59 15.06 -13.70
C LEU A 227 -5.42 14.29 -13.13
N ILE A 228 -5.33 13.02 -13.50
CA ILE A 228 -4.27 12.10 -13.11
C ILE A 228 -3.48 11.74 -14.36
N ALA A 229 -2.19 12.06 -14.38
CA ALA A 229 -1.27 11.74 -15.47
C ALA A 229 -0.56 10.42 -15.17
N TYR A 230 -1.00 9.33 -15.78
CA TYR A 230 -0.28 8.06 -15.74
C TYR A 230 0.85 8.01 -16.77
N ASP A 231 0.64 8.66 -17.89
CA ASP A 231 1.60 8.88 -18.98
C ASP A 231 1.16 10.13 -19.75
N HIS A 232 1.98 11.19 -19.70
CA HIS A 232 1.69 12.46 -20.34
C HIS A 232 1.49 12.38 -21.86
N SER A 233 2.03 11.34 -22.50
CA SER A 233 1.91 11.13 -23.95
C SER A 233 0.61 10.42 -24.34
N LYS A 234 -0.08 9.76 -23.37
CA LYS A 234 -1.18 8.87 -23.76
C LYS A 234 -2.25 8.66 -22.70
N THR A 235 -1.92 8.42 -21.42
CA THR A 235 -2.84 7.80 -20.47
C THR A 235 -3.20 8.76 -19.34
N TRP A 236 -4.46 9.17 -19.31
CA TRP A 236 -5.01 10.12 -18.36
C TRP A 236 -6.30 9.62 -17.75
N VAL A 237 -6.59 10.07 -16.54
CA VAL A 237 -7.90 9.92 -15.90
C VAL A 237 -8.38 11.29 -15.42
N LEU A 238 -9.61 11.65 -15.79
CA LEU A 238 -10.35 12.74 -15.13
C LEU A 238 -11.25 12.11 -14.07
N MET A 239 -10.96 12.37 -12.80
CA MET A 239 -11.83 12.07 -11.67
C MET A 239 -12.82 13.21 -11.53
N HIS A 240 -14.05 13.02 -12.05
CA HIS A 240 -15.10 14.02 -12.11
C HIS A 240 -16.13 13.78 -11.00
N PRO A 241 -16.48 14.78 -10.17
CA PRO A 241 -17.56 14.62 -9.19
C PRO A 241 -18.89 14.26 -9.88
N TRP A 242 -19.63 13.35 -9.27
CA TRP A 242 -20.90 12.85 -9.80
C TRP A 242 -21.92 12.68 -8.68
N GLN A 243 -23.21 12.95 -8.97
CA GLN A 243 -24.30 12.82 -8.01
C GLN A 243 -25.34 11.81 -8.50
N PRO A 244 -25.25 10.54 -8.10
CA PRO A 244 -26.11 9.46 -8.60
C PRO A 244 -27.61 9.65 -8.32
N GLY A 245 -28.00 10.55 -7.41
CA GLY A 245 -29.42 10.87 -7.14
C GLY A 245 -30.05 11.83 -8.15
N SER A 246 -29.25 12.67 -8.82
CA SER A 246 -29.70 13.70 -9.76
C SER A 246 -29.20 13.48 -11.19
N GLU A 247 -28.16 12.68 -11.38
CA GLU A 247 -27.53 12.41 -12.65
C GLU A 247 -27.51 10.91 -12.94
N LYS A 248 -27.69 10.54 -14.21
CA LYS A 248 -27.65 9.14 -14.66
C LYS A 248 -26.32 8.86 -15.35
N LEU A 249 -25.80 7.66 -15.14
CA LEU A 249 -24.54 7.23 -15.78
C LEU A 249 -24.65 7.24 -17.31
N GLU A 250 -25.81 6.87 -17.82
CA GLU A 250 -26.10 6.82 -19.26
C GLU A 250 -26.02 8.19 -19.94
N ASP A 251 -26.18 9.28 -19.20
CA ASP A 251 -26.06 10.66 -19.72
C ASP A 251 -24.61 11.04 -20.02
N TYR A 252 -23.64 10.29 -19.46
CA TYR A 252 -22.21 10.51 -19.67
C TYR A 252 -21.70 9.77 -20.90
N THR A 253 -22.18 10.22 -22.05
CA THR A 253 -21.72 9.73 -23.37
C THR A 253 -20.26 10.12 -23.61
N GLU A 254 -19.59 9.45 -24.56
CA GLU A 254 -18.22 9.81 -24.97
C GLU A 254 -18.12 11.29 -25.36
N ALA A 255 -19.10 11.83 -26.07
CA ALA A 255 -19.13 13.25 -26.45
C ALA A 255 -19.22 14.20 -25.24
N ARG A 256 -20.05 13.86 -24.24
CA ARG A 256 -20.14 14.64 -23.00
C ARG A 256 -18.84 14.54 -22.21
N CYS A 257 -18.24 13.36 -22.12
CA CYS A 257 -16.96 13.17 -21.45
C CYS A 257 -15.82 13.91 -22.15
N ALA A 258 -15.78 13.91 -23.49
CA ALA A 258 -14.80 14.70 -24.25
C ALA A 258 -14.96 16.21 -23.96
N ALA A 259 -16.18 16.72 -23.89
CA ALA A 259 -16.43 18.12 -23.52
C ALA A 259 -16.02 18.45 -22.07
N LEU A 260 -16.15 17.49 -21.12
CA LEU A 260 -15.64 17.66 -19.76
C LEU A 260 -14.11 17.66 -19.73
N ILE A 261 -13.46 16.83 -20.54
CA ILE A 261 -12.00 16.80 -20.68
C ILE A 261 -11.50 18.13 -21.27
N ASP A 262 -12.14 18.65 -22.33
CA ASP A 262 -11.79 19.96 -22.91
C ASP A 262 -11.87 21.08 -21.86
N LYS A 263 -12.91 21.10 -21.04
CA LYS A 263 -13.05 22.06 -19.94
C LYS A 263 -11.95 21.87 -18.89
N ALA A 264 -11.68 20.63 -18.48
CA ALA A 264 -10.64 20.30 -17.49
C ALA A 264 -9.24 20.71 -17.98
N VAL A 265 -8.98 20.57 -19.27
CA VAL A 265 -7.73 21.02 -19.91
C VAL A 265 -7.70 22.53 -20.10
N GLY A 266 -8.84 23.18 -20.30
CA GLY A 266 -8.97 24.62 -20.54
C GLY A 266 -8.89 25.02 -22.03
N GLN A 267 -8.94 24.04 -22.93
CA GLN A 267 -9.01 24.24 -24.38
C GLN A 267 -9.55 22.98 -25.06
N SER A 268 -10.07 23.14 -26.28
CA SER A 268 -10.48 22.03 -27.09
C SER A 268 -9.28 21.21 -27.58
N LEU A 269 -9.37 19.91 -27.43
CA LEU A 269 -8.34 18.96 -27.83
C LEU A 269 -8.74 18.25 -29.12
N ASN A 270 -7.74 17.97 -29.95
CA ASN A 270 -7.90 17.09 -31.10
C ASN A 270 -7.38 15.68 -30.75
N GLY A 271 -8.13 14.65 -31.12
CA GLY A 271 -7.68 13.26 -30.98
C GLY A 271 -7.81 12.67 -29.59
N VAL A 272 -8.72 13.18 -28.76
CA VAL A 272 -9.09 12.55 -27.48
C VAL A 272 -9.90 11.28 -27.77
N THR A 273 -9.51 10.20 -27.12
CA THR A 273 -10.27 8.95 -27.11
C THR A 273 -10.69 8.61 -25.68
N VAL A 274 -11.99 8.52 -25.42
CA VAL A 274 -12.52 8.04 -24.13
C VAL A 274 -12.47 6.52 -24.13
N GLU A 275 -11.64 5.96 -23.26
CA GLU A 275 -11.37 4.51 -23.20
C GLU A 275 -12.34 3.78 -22.26
N ASN A 276 -12.71 4.42 -21.15
CA ASN A 276 -13.61 3.84 -20.16
C ASN A 276 -14.22 4.92 -19.25
N ILE A 277 -15.47 4.69 -18.86
CA ILE A 277 -16.18 5.52 -17.89
C ILE A 277 -16.70 4.58 -16.79
N SER A 278 -16.28 4.79 -15.56
CA SER A 278 -16.69 3.96 -14.44
C SER A 278 -17.05 4.78 -13.21
N PRO A 279 -18.21 4.49 -12.57
CA PRO A 279 -18.57 5.10 -11.31
C PRO A 279 -17.67 4.56 -10.19
N TRP A 280 -17.34 5.45 -9.27
CA TRP A 280 -16.58 5.10 -8.09
C TRP A 280 -17.09 5.89 -6.88
N THR A 281 -17.21 5.21 -5.73
CA THR A 281 -17.63 5.82 -4.47
C THR A 281 -16.46 5.84 -3.52
N MET A 282 -16.11 7.01 -3.02
CA MET A 282 -15.13 7.18 -1.98
C MET A 282 -15.73 6.76 -0.63
N THR A 283 -15.07 5.83 0.02
CA THR A 283 -15.45 5.27 1.33
C THR A 283 -14.28 5.41 2.28
N ALA A 284 -14.54 5.36 3.59
CA ALA A 284 -13.52 5.34 4.63
C ALA A 284 -13.92 4.33 5.69
N GLN A 285 -13.63 3.04 5.45
CA GLN A 285 -14.13 1.96 6.29
C GLN A 285 -13.05 0.93 6.62
N VAL A 286 -13.12 0.38 7.85
CA VAL A 286 -12.27 -0.72 8.32
C VAL A 286 -13.17 -1.84 8.85
N ALA A 287 -12.88 -3.10 8.52
CA ALA A 287 -13.60 -4.25 9.02
C ALA A 287 -13.42 -4.40 10.54
N LYS A 288 -14.51 -4.73 11.25
CA LYS A 288 -14.48 -4.93 12.71
C LYS A 288 -13.64 -6.14 13.13
N ALA A 289 -13.47 -7.11 12.21
CA ALA A 289 -12.59 -8.26 12.39
C ALA A 289 -11.86 -8.57 11.08
N TYR A 290 -10.61 -9.00 11.17
CA TYR A 290 -9.80 -9.41 10.02
C TYR A 290 -9.75 -10.93 9.85
N ARG A 291 -10.34 -11.66 10.79
CA ARG A 291 -10.34 -13.10 10.83
C ARG A 291 -11.67 -13.65 11.35
N LYS A 292 -12.18 -14.73 10.74
CA LYS A 292 -13.22 -15.58 11.32
C LYS A 292 -12.81 -17.05 11.16
N GLY A 293 -12.32 -17.65 12.25
CA GLY A 293 -11.77 -19.00 12.21
C GLY A 293 -10.51 -19.08 11.32
N ARG A 294 -10.57 -19.87 10.26
CA ARG A 294 -9.46 -20.09 9.31
C ARG A 294 -9.55 -19.23 8.03
N ILE A 295 -10.44 -18.24 8.03
CA ILE A 295 -10.65 -17.32 6.91
C ILE A 295 -10.17 -15.92 7.32
N PHE A 296 -9.29 -15.33 6.54
CA PHE A 296 -8.68 -14.01 6.75
C PHE A 296 -9.13 -13.03 5.67
N LEU A 297 -9.33 -11.77 6.03
CA LEU A 297 -9.54 -10.66 5.11
C LEU A 297 -8.22 -9.92 4.87
N ALA A 298 -7.97 -9.45 3.65
CA ALA A 298 -6.80 -8.63 3.33
C ALA A 298 -7.09 -7.59 2.24
N GLY A 299 -6.45 -6.43 2.32
CA GLY A 299 -6.66 -5.32 1.40
C GLY A 299 -8.08 -4.76 1.47
N ASP A 300 -8.66 -4.40 0.32
CA ASP A 300 -9.98 -3.74 0.26
C ASP A 300 -11.14 -4.58 0.84
N SER A 301 -10.98 -5.88 1.03
CA SER A 301 -11.94 -6.70 1.76
C SER A 301 -11.94 -6.39 3.27
N ALA A 302 -10.79 -5.97 3.82
CA ALA A 302 -10.59 -5.62 5.22
C ALA A 302 -10.68 -4.11 5.49
N HIS A 303 -10.26 -3.27 4.56
CA HIS A 303 -10.26 -1.81 4.71
C HIS A 303 -10.43 -1.10 3.37
N ARG A 304 -11.29 -0.11 3.35
CA ARG A 304 -11.55 0.77 2.20
C ARG A 304 -11.01 2.14 2.55
N ILE A 305 -9.83 2.46 2.07
CA ILE A 305 -9.13 3.71 2.37
C ILE A 305 -9.41 4.72 1.25
N PRO A 306 -9.75 5.99 1.55
CA PRO A 306 -9.85 7.04 0.54
C PRO A 306 -8.56 7.15 -0.29
N PRO A 307 -8.59 7.65 -1.53
CA PRO A 307 -7.42 7.67 -2.39
C PRO A 307 -6.39 8.75 -1.99
N ALA A 308 -6.78 9.64 -1.07
CA ALA A 308 -5.99 10.77 -0.61
C ALA A 308 -4.76 10.32 0.21
N GLY A 309 -3.60 10.19 -0.45
CA GLY A 309 -2.35 9.69 0.11
C GLY A 309 -1.85 8.37 -0.49
N GLY A 310 -2.62 7.73 -1.41
CA GLY A 310 -2.16 6.52 -2.10
C GLY A 310 -1.93 5.30 -1.20
N LEU A 311 -2.62 5.21 -0.04
CA LEU A 311 -2.31 4.23 1.01
C LEU A 311 -2.98 2.86 0.83
N GLY A 312 -4.10 2.75 0.06
CA GLY A 312 -4.93 1.55 0.02
C GLY A 312 -4.22 0.29 -0.49
N LEU A 313 -3.63 0.35 -1.69
CA LEU A 313 -2.88 -0.76 -2.28
C LEU A 313 -1.74 -1.20 -1.37
N ASN A 314 -0.97 -0.23 -0.88
CA ASN A 314 0.22 -0.45 -0.07
C ASN A 314 -0.12 -1.06 1.31
N SER A 315 -1.23 -0.64 1.94
CA SER A 315 -1.75 -1.25 3.17
C SER A 315 -2.09 -2.72 2.96
N GLY A 316 -2.76 -3.04 1.83
CA GLY A 316 -3.10 -4.41 1.49
C GLY A 316 -1.89 -5.31 1.21
N ILE A 317 -0.83 -4.78 0.59
CA ILE A 317 0.45 -5.49 0.44
C ILE A 317 1.09 -5.76 1.81
N GLY A 318 1.10 -4.77 2.70
CA GLY A 318 1.56 -4.92 4.07
C GLY A 318 0.76 -5.95 4.89
N ASP A 319 -0.56 -6.07 4.64
CA ASP A 319 -1.39 -7.08 5.30
C ASP A 319 -0.91 -8.49 4.96
N VAL A 320 -0.75 -8.77 3.67
CA VAL A 320 -0.37 -10.12 3.23
C VAL A 320 1.10 -10.44 3.52
N GLN A 321 1.98 -9.44 3.61
CA GLN A 321 3.32 -9.66 4.13
C GLN A 321 3.30 -10.11 5.59
N ASN A 322 2.55 -9.41 6.43
CA ASN A 322 2.38 -9.75 7.85
C ASN A 322 1.74 -11.13 8.04
N LEU A 323 0.72 -11.47 7.24
CA LEU A 323 -0.04 -12.71 7.37
C LEU A 323 0.72 -13.94 6.84
N SER A 324 1.43 -13.80 5.70
CA SER A 324 1.97 -14.97 4.98
C SER A 324 3.06 -15.72 5.75
N TRP A 325 4.00 -15.01 6.41
CA TRP A 325 5.02 -15.67 7.21
C TRP A 325 4.42 -16.36 8.45
N LYS A 326 3.37 -15.79 9.04
CA LYS A 326 2.66 -16.35 10.19
C LYS A 326 1.92 -17.64 9.80
N LEU A 327 1.17 -17.60 8.68
CA LEU A 327 0.54 -18.79 8.12
C LEU A 327 1.57 -19.87 7.81
N ALA A 328 2.67 -19.50 7.17
CA ALA A 328 3.74 -20.43 6.85
C ALA A 328 4.37 -21.06 8.11
N ALA A 329 4.63 -20.27 9.14
CA ALA A 329 5.19 -20.76 10.40
C ALA A 329 4.24 -21.77 11.08
N VAL A 330 2.93 -21.50 11.09
CA VAL A 330 1.91 -22.41 11.66
C VAL A 330 1.77 -23.66 10.80
N LEU A 331 1.64 -23.51 9.49
CA LEU A 331 1.48 -24.63 8.54
C LEU A 331 2.68 -25.57 8.55
N ASN A 332 3.88 -25.06 8.76
CA ASN A 332 5.11 -25.85 8.88
C ASN A 332 5.36 -26.39 10.31
N GLY A 333 4.43 -26.19 11.25
CA GLY A 333 4.57 -26.65 12.64
C GLY A 333 5.66 -25.93 13.43
N LEU A 334 6.08 -24.73 12.97
CA LEU A 334 7.10 -23.91 13.62
C LEU A 334 6.50 -23.01 14.69
N ALA A 335 5.21 -22.66 14.57
CA ALA A 335 4.49 -21.79 15.48
C ALA A 335 3.15 -22.38 15.93
N GLY A 336 2.63 -21.91 17.06
CA GLY A 336 1.27 -22.19 17.51
C GLY A 336 0.24 -21.33 16.78
N GLU A 337 -1.01 -21.81 16.67
CA GLU A 337 -2.11 -21.10 15.97
C GLU A 337 -2.40 -19.70 16.52
N ARG A 338 -2.11 -19.44 17.80
CA ARG A 338 -2.25 -18.12 18.41
C ARG A 338 -1.38 -17.03 17.76
N LEU A 339 -0.35 -17.41 17.02
CA LEU A 339 0.42 -16.45 16.22
C LEU A 339 -0.47 -15.76 15.17
N LEU A 340 -1.46 -16.46 14.63
CA LEU A 340 -2.38 -15.93 13.63
C LEU A 340 -3.33 -14.87 14.19
N ASP A 341 -3.59 -14.85 15.50
CA ASP A 341 -4.42 -13.82 16.14
C ASP A 341 -3.71 -12.46 16.13
N THR A 342 -2.38 -12.46 16.05
CA THR A 342 -1.59 -11.22 15.98
C THR A 342 -1.75 -10.49 14.64
N TYR A 343 -2.28 -11.12 13.60
CA TYR A 343 -2.54 -10.45 12.31
C TYR A 343 -3.50 -9.25 12.46
N GLU A 344 -4.66 -9.50 13.04
CA GLU A 344 -5.66 -8.45 13.29
C GLU A 344 -5.11 -7.39 14.24
N VAL A 345 -4.50 -7.80 15.35
CA VAL A 345 -3.93 -6.91 16.37
C VAL A 345 -2.87 -5.96 15.80
N GLU A 346 -2.10 -6.41 14.82
CA GLU A 346 -1.03 -5.62 14.20
C GLU A 346 -1.53 -4.80 13.00
N ARG A 347 -2.43 -5.34 12.15
CA ARG A 347 -2.77 -4.70 10.88
C ARG A 347 -4.01 -3.79 10.95
N GLN A 348 -5.00 -4.12 11.78
CA GLN A 348 -6.19 -3.28 11.90
C GLN A 348 -5.87 -1.86 12.43
N PRO A 349 -5.01 -1.65 13.45
CA PRO A 349 -4.62 -0.30 13.87
C PRO A 349 -3.93 0.51 12.77
N VAL A 350 -3.04 -0.11 11.99
CA VAL A 350 -2.38 0.56 10.85
C VAL A 350 -3.42 1.00 9.81
N ALA A 351 -4.39 0.14 9.48
CA ALA A 351 -5.46 0.50 8.55
C ALA A 351 -6.36 1.62 9.09
N ARG A 352 -6.63 1.66 10.40
CA ARG A 352 -7.39 2.76 11.04
C ARG A 352 -6.65 4.10 10.92
N ILE A 353 -5.35 4.12 11.23
CA ILE A 353 -4.50 5.31 11.11
C ILE A 353 -4.47 5.80 9.66
N ASN A 354 -4.21 4.90 8.71
CA ASN A 354 -4.16 5.23 7.28
C ASN A 354 -5.51 5.75 6.77
N ASN A 355 -6.61 5.18 7.24
CA ASN A 355 -7.96 5.60 6.88
C ASN A 355 -8.30 6.98 7.42
N GLU A 356 -7.99 7.23 8.70
CA GLU A 356 -8.18 8.53 9.34
C GLU A 356 -7.33 9.62 8.68
N GLN A 357 -6.06 9.35 8.40
CA GLN A 357 -5.19 10.29 7.70
C GLN A 357 -5.72 10.61 6.29
N SER A 358 -6.12 9.59 5.52
CA SER A 358 -6.68 9.80 4.19
C SER A 358 -7.99 10.60 4.23
N LEU A 359 -8.83 10.38 5.24
CA LEU A 359 -10.04 11.17 5.44
C LEU A 359 -9.70 12.62 5.77
N ASN A 360 -8.75 12.85 6.69
CA ASN A 360 -8.28 14.19 7.04
C ASN A 360 -7.68 14.93 5.83
N ASN A 361 -6.92 14.24 4.99
CA ASN A 361 -6.38 14.79 3.75
C ASN A 361 -7.51 15.24 2.80
N ALA A 362 -8.54 14.40 2.62
CA ALA A 362 -9.69 14.73 1.79
C ALA A 362 -10.47 15.94 2.34
N ILE A 363 -10.62 16.05 3.66
CA ILE A 363 -11.27 17.19 4.32
C ILE A 363 -10.45 18.48 4.13
N LYS A 364 -9.14 18.43 4.33
CA LYS A 364 -8.26 19.61 4.15
C LYS A 364 -8.28 20.20 2.74
N LEU A 365 -8.66 19.41 1.73
CA LEU A 365 -8.82 19.95 0.38
C LEU A 365 -9.95 20.99 0.30
N PHE A 366 -10.94 20.93 1.20
CA PHE A 366 -11.97 21.95 1.32
C PHE A 366 -11.41 23.30 1.76
N ASP A 367 -10.38 23.34 2.59
CA ASP A 367 -9.73 24.60 3.00
C ASP A 367 -9.17 25.35 1.79
N LEU A 368 -8.64 24.61 0.83
CA LEU A 368 -8.15 25.18 -0.43
C LEU A 368 -9.30 25.68 -1.31
N ILE A 369 -10.42 24.96 -1.37
CA ILE A 369 -11.62 25.41 -2.08
C ILE A 369 -12.13 26.72 -1.48
N VAL A 370 -12.22 26.81 -0.16
CA VAL A 370 -12.64 28.04 0.56
C VAL A 370 -11.66 29.19 0.32
N ALA A 371 -10.35 28.92 0.36
CA ALA A 371 -9.33 29.93 0.07
C ALA A 371 -9.45 30.51 -1.35
N LEU A 372 -9.79 29.69 -2.34
CA LEU A 372 -9.94 30.10 -3.74
C LEU A 372 -11.29 30.74 -4.05
N HIS A 373 -12.37 30.18 -3.53
CA HIS A 373 -13.73 30.57 -3.91
C HIS A 373 -14.39 31.49 -2.89
N GLY A 374 -13.90 31.55 -1.64
CA GLY A 374 -14.54 32.24 -0.53
C GLY A 374 -15.79 31.53 -0.03
N ASP A 375 -16.42 32.13 0.98
CA ASP A 375 -17.64 31.59 1.63
C ASP A 375 -18.93 32.10 0.95
N ASP A 376 -18.82 33.10 0.06
CA ASP A 376 -19.95 33.72 -0.60
C ASP A 376 -20.06 33.25 -2.06
N PRO A 377 -21.05 32.38 -2.38
CA PRO A 377 -21.20 31.86 -3.74
C PRO A 377 -21.41 32.93 -4.82
N GLU A 378 -21.97 34.11 -4.47
CA GLU A 378 -22.20 35.19 -5.42
C GLU A 378 -20.88 35.88 -5.82
N LYS A 379 -19.86 35.83 -4.95
CA LYS A 379 -18.55 36.45 -5.16
C LYS A 379 -17.47 35.48 -5.63
N THR A 380 -17.77 34.19 -5.73
CA THR A 380 -16.81 33.16 -6.15
C THR A 380 -16.08 33.56 -7.44
N GLY A 381 -16.79 34.00 -8.45
CA GLY A 381 -16.18 34.35 -9.74
C GLY A 381 -15.26 35.55 -9.66
N GLU A 382 -15.63 36.61 -8.89
CA GLU A 382 -14.81 37.81 -8.69
C GLU A 382 -13.52 37.45 -7.90
N ARG A 383 -13.66 36.69 -6.82
CA ARG A 383 -12.53 36.25 -6.00
C ARG A 383 -11.57 35.38 -6.82
N TYR A 384 -12.10 34.38 -7.54
CA TYR A 384 -11.30 33.53 -8.39
C TYR A 384 -10.53 34.33 -9.46
N ALA A 385 -11.17 35.31 -10.13
CA ALA A 385 -10.53 36.17 -11.12
C ALA A 385 -9.41 37.03 -10.50
N ALA A 386 -9.63 37.56 -9.30
CA ALA A 386 -8.61 38.34 -8.58
C ALA A 386 -7.40 37.48 -8.23
N ILE A 387 -7.62 36.31 -7.65
CA ILE A 387 -6.55 35.35 -7.30
C ILE A 387 -5.81 34.88 -8.56
N SER A 388 -6.52 34.59 -9.64
CA SER A 388 -5.93 34.15 -10.90
C SER A 388 -4.99 35.21 -11.53
N THR A 389 -5.25 36.46 -11.24
CA THR A 389 -4.43 37.58 -11.74
C THR A 389 -3.22 37.86 -10.85
N SER A 390 -3.38 37.74 -9.53
CA SER A 390 -2.36 38.09 -8.54
C SER A 390 -2.40 37.13 -7.34
N PRO A 391 -2.03 35.84 -7.51
CA PRO A 391 -2.14 34.85 -6.43
C PRO A 391 -1.30 35.19 -5.19
N ASN A 392 -0.22 35.94 -5.36
CA ASN A 392 0.66 36.33 -4.26
C ASN A 392 0.04 37.41 -3.32
N ASP A 393 -1.04 38.04 -3.74
CA ASP A 393 -1.76 38.99 -2.89
C ASP A 393 -2.71 38.30 -1.89
N PHE A 394 -2.79 36.99 -1.96
CA PHE A 394 -3.65 36.12 -1.12
C PHE A 394 -2.82 35.15 -0.29
N PRO A 395 -2.21 35.58 0.82
CA PRO A 395 -1.32 34.71 1.64
C PRO A 395 -2.04 33.48 2.20
N GLU A 396 -3.35 33.55 2.44
CA GLU A 396 -4.16 32.42 2.88
C GLU A 396 -4.17 31.26 1.87
N LEU A 397 -4.01 31.54 0.58
CA LEU A 397 -3.90 30.53 -0.45
C LEU A 397 -2.59 29.75 -0.33
N ALA A 398 -1.48 30.45 -0.12
CA ALA A 398 -0.18 29.82 0.08
C ALA A 398 -0.17 28.91 1.33
N GLU A 399 -0.81 29.37 2.42
CA GLU A 399 -0.96 28.55 3.64
C GLU A 399 -1.87 27.34 3.40
N ALA A 400 -2.98 27.50 2.66
CA ALA A 400 -3.87 26.40 2.32
C ALA A 400 -3.18 25.35 1.43
N VAL A 401 -2.33 25.76 0.48
CA VAL A 401 -1.50 24.85 -0.31
C VAL A 401 -0.49 24.12 0.57
N LYS A 402 0.23 24.84 1.43
CA LYS A 402 1.22 24.26 2.33
C LYS A 402 0.60 23.26 3.32
N ALA A 403 -0.62 23.53 3.77
CA ALA A 403 -1.38 22.64 4.66
C ALA A 403 -1.71 21.28 4.02
N GLN A 404 -1.61 21.16 2.68
CA GLN A 404 -1.78 19.90 1.98
C GLN A 404 -0.54 18.99 2.05
N LYS A 405 0.59 19.42 2.64
CA LYS A 405 1.82 18.60 2.70
C LYS A 405 1.57 17.18 3.22
N PRO A 406 0.83 16.93 4.32
CA PRO A 406 0.57 15.57 4.80
C PRO A 406 -0.22 14.68 3.83
N HIS A 407 -0.91 15.29 2.86
CA HIS A 407 -1.61 14.57 1.79
C HIS A 407 -0.62 13.96 0.77
N PHE A 408 0.53 14.58 0.58
CA PHE A 408 1.48 14.26 -0.48
C PHE A 408 2.89 13.95 0.05
N ASP A 409 3.06 13.85 1.36
CA ASP A 409 4.25 13.38 2.05
C ASP A 409 3.80 12.64 3.32
N SER A 410 3.60 11.34 3.20
CA SER A 410 3.12 10.46 4.27
C SER A 410 4.16 9.39 4.63
N PHE A 411 5.44 9.75 4.59
CA PHE A 411 6.56 8.81 4.65
C PHE A 411 6.59 7.98 5.94
N ASP A 412 6.23 8.58 7.09
CA ASP A 412 6.13 7.83 8.35
C ASP A 412 5.03 6.75 8.31
N LEU A 413 3.92 6.98 7.63
CA LEU A 413 2.89 5.95 7.45
C LEU A 413 3.33 4.80 6.54
N GLN A 414 4.33 5.02 5.69
CA GLN A 414 4.82 4.00 4.76
C GLN A 414 5.76 3.01 5.46
N ILE A 415 6.70 3.50 6.29
CA ILE A 415 7.78 2.71 6.87
C ILE A 415 7.92 2.86 8.39
N GLY A 416 7.24 3.83 9.02
CA GLY A 416 7.39 4.15 10.45
C GLY A 416 6.39 3.45 11.39
N TYR A 417 5.38 2.75 10.87
CA TYR A 417 4.38 2.09 11.71
C TYR A 417 4.99 0.98 12.57
N ARG A 418 4.41 0.81 13.78
CA ARG A 418 4.90 -0.13 14.79
C ARG A 418 3.84 -1.15 15.16
N TYR A 419 4.29 -2.33 15.61
CA TYR A 419 3.43 -3.38 16.12
C TYR A 419 3.58 -3.55 17.63
N ASN A 420 2.46 -3.86 18.27
CA ASN A 420 2.40 -4.27 19.67
C ASN A 420 1.48 -5.49 19.77
N SER A 421 2.06 -6.66 19.89
CA SER A 421 1.33 -7.94 19.93
C SER A 421 2.12 -9.00 20.69
N LEU A 422 1.53 -10.18 20.84
CA LEU A 422 2.22 -11.35 21.40
C LEU A 422 3.52 -11.71 20.66
N ALA A 423 3.59 -11.41 19.34
CA ALA A 423 4.76 -11.68 18.52
C ALA A 423 5.88 -10.62 18.64
N ILE A 424 5.77 -9.72 19.61
CA ILE A 424 6.79 -8.74 20.00
C ILE A 424 7.06 -8.91 21.50
N VAL A 425 8.32 -9.05 21.88
CA VAL A 425 8.74 -9.16 23.29
C VAL A 425 9.15 -7.77 23.78
N ASP A 426 8.59 -7.34 24.90
CA ASP A 426 8.82 -6.02 25.49
C ASP A 426 8.66 -4.87 24.49
N PRO A 427 7.48 -4.74 23.83
CA PRO A 427 7.25 -3.72 22.83
C PRO A 427 7.42 -2.32 23.44
N ALA A 428 8.11 -1.44 22.72
CA ALA A 428 8.11 -0.02 23.07
C ALA A 428 6.69 0.58 22.90
N PRO A 429 6.35 1.61 23.66
CA PRO A 429 5.11 2.33 23.46
C PRO A 429 4.98 2.80 22.00
N ILE A 430 3.80 2.63 21.41
CA ILE A 430 3.51 3.21 20.10
C ILE A 430 3.33 4.71 20.32
N PRO A 431 4.12 5.58 19.68
CA PRO A 431 3.94 7.02 19.79
C PRO A 431 2.59 7.44 19.18
N ASP A 432 2.05 8.54 19.67
CA ASP A 432 0.93 9.19 18.99
C ASP A 432 1.34 9.59 17.57
N VAL A 433 0.40 9.54 16.63
CA VAL A 433 0.65 9.95 15.24
C VAL A 433 0.92 11.45 15.23
N GLY A 434 2.16 11.81 14.94
CA GLY A 434 2.62 13.19 14.80
C GLY A 434 2.46 13.73 13.37
N ASP A 435 3.46 14.46 12.89
CA ASP A 435 3.56 14.82 11.48
C ASP A 435 3.92 13.58 10.65
N VAL A 436 2.97 13.09 9.87
CA VAL A 436 3.12 11.87 9.05
C VAL A 436 4.23 11.97 7.99
N SER A 437 4.75 13.18 7.76
CA SER A 437 5.90 13.41 6.88
C SER A 437 7.25 13.29 7.61
N ASP A 438 7.27 13.26 8.95
CA ASP A 438 8.49 13.25 9.75
C ASP A 438 8.82 11.85 10.25
N TYR A 439 9.35 11.02 9.36
CA TYR A 439 9.81 9.68 9.72
C TYR A 439 11.03 9.74 10.63
N GLN A 440 10.91 9.10 11.79
CA GLN A 440 12.00 8.93 12.74
C GLN A 440 12.38 7.44 12.83
N PRO A 441 13.57 7.04 12.32
CA PRO A 441 14.00 5.65 12.38
C PRO A 441 14.11 5.20 13.84
N SER A 442 13.63 4.00 14.14
CA SER A 442 13.66 3.44 15.49
C SER A 442 14.13 2.00 15.49
N TRP A 443 15.04 1.71 16.40
CA TRP A 443 15.55 0.37 16.68
C TRP A 443 14.79 -0.32 17.83
N ASP A 444 13.65 0.20 18.24
CA ASP A 444 12.85 -0.35 19.34
C ASP A 444 12.08 -1.61 18.91
N ALA A 445 11.76 -2.47 19.89
CA ALA A 445 10.90 -3.62 19.65
C ALA A 445 9.51 -3.18 19.18
N GLY A 446 9.02 -3.81 18.12
CA GLY A 446 7.80 -3.46 17.41
C GLY A 446 7.98 -2.52 16.22
N ALA A 447 9.08 -1.78 16.13
CA ALA A 447 9.35 -0.92 14.99
C ALA A 447 9.70 -1.72 13.73
N HIS A 448 9.37 -1.16 12.57
CA HIS A 448 9.99 -1.59 11.33
C HIS A 448 11.50 -1.31 11.40
N PHE A 449 12.29 -2.29 11.03
CA PHE A 449 13.74 -2.24 11.08
C PHE A 449 14.28 -1.13 10.16
N PRO A 450 15.07 -0.16 10.68
CA PRO A 450 15.53 0.97 9.87
C PRO A 450 16.46 0.55 8.74
N HIS A 451 16.33 1.22 7.60
CA HIS A 451 17.27 1.05 6.50
C HIS A 451 18.63 1.69 6.84
N ARG A 452 19.70 1.01 6.43
CA ARG A 452 21.08 1.53 6.42
C ARG A 452 21.81 1.00 5.19
N TRP A 453 22.68 1.82 4.65
CA TRP A 453 23.67 1.35 3.69
C TRP A 453 24.85 0.77 4.46
N VAL A 454 25.17 -0.48 4.19
CA VAL A 454 26.22 -1.22 4.89
C VAL A 454 27.22 -1.79 3.89
N THR A 455 28.43 -2.10 4.36
CA THR A 455 29.44 -2.76 3.54
C THR A 455 29.47 -4.25 3.88
N GLN A 456 29.41 -5.10 2.84
CA GLN A 456 29.64 -6.54 2.93
C GLN A 456 30.59 -6.94 1.79
N ASP A 457 31.68 -7.62 2.12
CA ASP A 457 32.71 -8.07 1.14
C ASP A 457 33.24 -6.94 0.23
N GLY A 458 33.24 -5.69 0.72
CA GLY A 458 33.67 -4.50 -0.02
C GLY A 458 32.63 -3.88 -0.92
N GLU A 459 31.40 -4.41 -0.96
CA GLU A 459 30.27 -3.86 -1.70
C GLU A 459 29.30 -3.14 -0.77
N THR A 460 28.75 -2.00 -1.22
CA THR A 460 27.71 -1.27 -0.48
C THR A 460 26.35 -1.82 -0.87
N LEU A 461 25.55 -2.21 0.14
CA LEU A 461 24.21 -2.76 -0.05
C LEU A 461 23.27 -2.31 1.05
N SER A 462 21.97 -2.51 0.85
CA SER A 462 20.97 -2.26 1.88
C SER A 462 21.03 -3.32 2.99
N LEU A 463 21.03 -2.90 4.24
CA LEU A 463 20.94 -3.83 5.38
C LEU A 463 19.66 -4.67 5.33
N HIS A 464 18.57 -4.16 4.71
CA HIS A 464 17.34 -4.94 4.47
C HIS A 464 17.59 -6.19 3.62
N SER A 465 18.54 -6.17 2.68
CA SER A 465 18.87 -7.33 1.84
C SER A 465 19.55 -8.47 2.63
N LEU A 466 20.09 -8.16 3.78
CA LEU A 466 20.70 -9.15 4.67
C LEU A 466 19.69 -9.85 5.58
N ILE A 467 18.49 -9.30 5.75
CA ILE A 467 17.44 -9.90 6.58
C ILE A 467 16.77 -11.05 5.81
N SER A 468 16.55 -12.18 6.50
CA SER A 468 15.86 -13.29 5.89
C SER A 468 14.35 -13.05 5.82
N PRO A 469 13.73 -13.07 4.63
CA PRO A 469 12.28 -12.99 4.53
C PRO A 469 11.58 -14.32 4.86
N GLN A 470 12.32 -15.40 5.11
CA GLN A 470 11.78 -16.74 5.40
C GLN A 470 11.90 -17.15 6.86
N THR A 471 12.90 -16.62 7.58
CA THR A 471 13.23 -17.01 8.95
C THR A 471 13.48 -15.78 9.81
N LEU A 472 13.45 -15.96 11.13
CA LEU A 472 13.94 -14.94 12.03
C LEU A 472 15.42 -14.64 11.75
N THR A 473 15.84 -13.38 11.89
CA THR A 473 17.24 -12.95 11.78
C THR A 473 17.70 -12.34 13.08
N LEU A 474 18.82 -12.81 13.62
CA LEU A 474 19.48 -12.26 14.81
C LEU A 474 20.67 -11.41 14.36
N LEU A 475 20.53 -10.09 14.44
CA LEU A 475 21.67 -9.17 14.31
C LEU A 475 22.41 -9.10 15.63
N ARG A 476 23.68 -9.36 15.61
CA ARG A 476 24.55 -9.49 16.78
C ARG A 476 25.56 -8.38 16.83
N GLY A 477 25.68 -7.75 18.00
CA GLY A 477 26.76 -6.81 18.29
C GLY A 477 28.14 -7.51 18.31
N PRO A 478 29.23 -6.77 18.10
CA PRO A 478 30.56 -7.34 17.82
C PRO A 478 31.17 -8.17 18.96
N ARG A 479 30.65 -8.07 20.18
CA ARG A 479 31.07 -8.86 21.33
C ARG A 479 29.99 -9.80 21.88
N SER A 480 28.90 -9.99 21.15
CA SER A 480 27.84 -10.90 21.54
C SER A 480 28.25 -12.36 21.33
N SER A 481 27.74 -13.25 22.20
CA SER A 481 27.99 -14.68 22.07
C SER A 481 27.25 -15.27 20.88
N GLU A 482 27.85 -16.23 20.21
CA GLU A 482 27.18 -17.05 19.22
C GLU A 482 26.19 -18.00 19.89
N LEU A 483 24.99 -18.10 19.31
CA LEU A 483 23.98 -19.07 19.74
C LEU A 483 24.08 -20.30 18.84
N SER A 484 24.64 -21.38 19.37
CA SER A 484 24.85 -22.63 18.60
C SER A 484 23.57 -23.48 18.54
N GLY A 485 23.39 -24.22 17.43
CA GLY A 485 22.29 -25.17 17.31
C GLY A 485 20.98 -24.61 16.75
N HIS A 486 20.89 -23.33 16.41
CA HIS A 486 19.68 -22.68 15.90
C HIS A 486 19.74 -22.45 14.36
N SER A 487 19.85 -23.53 13.58
CA SER A 487 19.98 -23.49 12.13
C SER A 487 18.78 -22.83 11.39
N ARG A 488 17.67 -22.59 12.10
CA ARG A 488 16.46 -21.93 11.57
C ARG A 488 16.40 -20.43 11.86
N VAL A 489 17.45 -19.87 12.46
CA VAL A 489 17.59 -18.42 12.68
C VAL A 489 18.86 -17.98 12.00
N LYS A 490 18.74 -17.05 11.06
CA LYS A 490 19.91 -16.45 10.42
C LYS A 490 20.62 -15.58 11.45
N GLN A 491 21.92 -15.74 11.62
CA GLN A 491 22.70 -14.90 12.52
C GLN A 491 23.69 -14.08 11.69
N LEU A 492 23.80 -12.79 12.02
CA LEU A 492 24.70 -11.84 11.38
C LEU A 492 25.47 -11.09 12.47
N LEU A 493 26.78 -11.08 12.39
CA LEU A 493 27.68 -10.44 13.34
C LEU A 493 28.19 -9.12 12.78
N PHE A 494 27.89 -8.01 13.45
CA PHE A 494 28.43 -6.69 13.12
C PHE A 494 29.96 -6.67 13.18
N GLY A 495 30.57 -6.07 12.15
CA GLY A 495 32.04 -6.03 11.99
C GLY A 495 32.64 -7.30 11.37
N VAL A 496 31.82 -8.31 11.02
CA VAL A 496 32.25 -9.56 10.37
C VAL A 496 31.40 -9.85 9.13
N ASP A 497 30.07 -9.94 9.30
CA ASP A 497 29.14 -10.21 8.20
C ASP A 497 28.70 -8.93 7.47
N PHE A 498 28.80 -7.80 8.14
CA PHE A 498 28.57 -6.47 7.58
C PHE A 498 29.19 -5.37 8.46
N GLU A 499 29.46 -4.22 7.88
CA GLU A 499 29.98 -3.02 8.53
C GLU A 499 29.09 -1.81 8.19
N ASP A 500 28.95 -0.87 9.15
CA ASP A 500 28.29 0.42 9.00
C ASP A 500 29.28 1.53 9.31
N GLU A 501 29.03 2.77 8.86
CA GLU A 501 29.85 3.94 9.18
C GLU A 501 29.77 4.28 10.67
N ASP A 502 28.59 4.05 11.29
CA ASP A 502 28.38 4.18 12.73
C ASP A 502 28.78 2.90 13.44
N ASP A 503 29.24 3.02 14.69
CA ASP A 503 29.45 1.84 15.53
C ASP A 503 28.12 1.25 16.04
N TRP A 504 28.16 0.01 16.49
CA TRP A 504 26.98 -0.73 16.95
C TRP A 504 26.17 -0.01 18.04
N GLU A 505 26.86 0.63 19.01
CA GLU A 505 26.18 1.31 20.12
C GLU A 505 25.50 2.59 19.67
N MET A 506 26.12 3.35 18.77
CA MET A 506 25.52 4.54 18.16
C MET A 506 24.33 4.16 17.30
N LEU A 507 24.48 3.10 16.51
CA LEU A 507 23.44 2.65 15.57
C LEU A 507 22.19 2.14 16.30
N THR A 508 22.37 1.25 17.28
CA THR A 508 21.24 0.51 17.88
C THR A 508 20.87 0.95 19.30
N GLY A 509 21.71 1.72 19.95
CA GLY A 509 21.59 2.04 21.38
C GLY A 509 21.79 0.83 22.29
N LEU A 510 22.35 -0.28 21.78
CA LEU A 510 22.64 -1.49 22.55
C LEU A 510 24.12 -1.64 22.82
N PRO A 511 24.51 -2.24 23.98
CA PRO A 511 25.92 -2.59 24.26
C PRO A 511 26.47 -3.51 23.15
N THR A 512 27.80 -3.55 23.00
CA THR A 512 28.48 -4.44 22.04
C THR A 512 28.19 -5.93 22.25
N SER A 513 27.72 -6.33 23.44
CA SER A 513 27.20 -7.69 23.75
C SER A 513 25.73 -7.89 23.37
N GLY A 514 25.04 -6.86 22.91
CA GLY A 514 23.62 -6.89 22.59
C GLY A 514 23.28 -7.54 21.25
N ALA A 515 21.99 -7.75 21.01
CA ALA A 515 21.48 -8.26 19.75
C ALA A 515 20.04 -7.79 19.49
N LEU A 516 19.63 -7.85 18.22
CA LEU A 516 18.28 -7.58 17.76
C LEU A 516 17.74 -8.84 17.07
N LEU A 517 16.53 -9.27 17.44
CA LEU A 517 15.83 -10.33 16.73
C LEU A 517 14.79 -9.73 15.81
N ILE A 518 14.90 -10.01 14.52
CA ILE A 518 14.06 -9.42 13.47
C ILE A 518 13.19 -10.51 12.87
N ARG A 519 11.92 -10.21 12.67
CA ARG A 519 10.90 -11.08 12.05
C ARG A 519 11.07 -11.09 10.52
N PRO A 520 10.49 -12.12 9.83
CA PRO A 520 10.51 -12.19 8.36
C PRO A 520 9.85 -10.99 7.66
N ASP A 521 8.92 -10.31 8.33
CA ASP A 521 8.25 -9.10 7.82
C ASP A 521 9.02 -7.80 8.13
N GLY A 522 10.28 -7.90 8.59
CA GLY A 522 11.16 -6.77 8.83
C GLY A 522 10.87 -5.99 10.12
N HIS A 523 10.06 -6.52 11.05
CA HIS A 523 9.85 -5.86 12.34
C HIS A 523 10.78 -6.42 13.42
N ILE A 524 11.27 -5.55 14.29
CA ILE A 524 12.10 -5.93 15.44
C ILE A 524 11.21 -6.64 16.45
N ALA A 525 11.42 -7.94 16.63
CA ALA A 525 10.67 -8.75 17.57
C ALA A 525 11.10 -8.53 19.03
N THR A 526 12.39 -8.31 19.26
CA THR A 526 12.94 -8.01 20.60
C THR A 526 14.36 -7.47 20.53
N ARG A 527 14.81 -6.88 21.65
CA ARG A 527 16.14 -6.33 21.87
C ARG A 527 16.79 -7.02 23.07
N PHE A 528 18.00 -7.50 22.93
CA PHE A 528 18.79 -8.08 24.01
C PHE A 528 19.94 -7.13 24.36
N LYS A 529 20.06 -6.70 25.62
CA LYS A 529 21.26 -5.98 26.11
C LYS A 529 22.48 -6.89 26.15
N THR A 530 22.26 -8.16 26.47
CA THR A 530 23.22 -9.24 26.36
C THR A 530 22.44 -10.47 25.94
N VAL A 531 22.85 -11.11 24.85
CA VAL A 531 22.17 -12.30 24.34
C VAL A 531 22.74 -13.55 25.03
N ASN A 532 21.86 -14.37 25.57
CA ASN A 532 22.15 -15.71 26.08
C ASN A 532 21.10 -16.70 25.61
N GLU A 533 21.39 -17.99 25.75
CA GLU A 533 20.56 -19.07 25.22
C GLU A 533 19.15 -19.11 25.83
N GLU A 534 19.03 -18.89 27.15
CA GLU A 534 17.76 -18.96 27.88
C GLU A 534 16.80 -17.85 27.45
N ASP A 535 17.26 -16.60 27.45
CA ASP A 535 16.45 -15.42 27.03
C ASP A 535 16.07 -15.54 25.57
N PHE A 536 17.00 -15.98 24.71
CA PHE A 536 16.75 -16.19 23.29
C PHE A 536 15.66 -17.23 23.03
N LEU A 537 15.75 -18.41 23.67
CA LEU A 537 14.76 -19.47 23.55
C LEU A 537 13.39 -19.03 24.10
N SER A 538 13.39 -18.28 25.20
CA SER A 538 12.16 -17.71 25.76
C SER A 538 11.50 -16.77 24.77
N ALA A 539 12.26 -15.85 24.18
CA ALA A 539 11.76 -14.92 23.16
C ALA A 539 11.19 -15.65 21.94
N ILE A 540 11.90 -16.65 21.41
CA ILE A 540 11.41 -17.45 20.27
C ILE A 540 10.10 -18.18 20.61
N ARG A 541 9.99 -18.80 21.78
CA ARG A 541 8.74 -19.46 22.21
C ARG A 541 7.57 -18.47 22.25
N GLN A 542 7.78 -17.29 22.82
CA GLN A 542 6.76 -16.24 22.85
C GLN A 542 6.37 -15.80 21.44
N ILE A 543 7.35 -15.37 20.61
CA ILE A 543 7.13 -14.83 19.25
C ILE A 543 6.38 -15.84 18.38
N LEU A 544 6.73 -17.11 18.47
CA LEU A 544 6.10 -18.19 17.72
C LEU A 544 4.85 -18.78 18.42
N ALA A 545 4.40 -18.16 19.52
CA ALA A 545 3.22 -18.59 20.29
C ALA A 545 3.23 -20.10 20.61
N ARG A 546 4.40 -20.66 20.88
CA ARG A 546 4.54 -22.05 21.34
C ARG A 546 4.22 -22.09 22.83
N GLY A 547 3.23 -22.90 23.21
CA GLY A 547 3.01 -23.24 24.60
C GLY A 547 4.21 -23.98 25.18
N ASP A 548 4.33 -23.97 26.52
CA ASP A 548 5.35 -24.74 27.25
C ASP A 548 5.20 -26.24 27.01
#